data_8643a3849621a80f49c4b2f937e2411a
#
_entry.id   8643a3849621a80f49c4b2f937e2411a
#
_cell.length_a   1.000
_cell.length_b   1.000
_cell.length_c   1.000
_cell.angle_alpha   90.00
_cell.angle_beta   90.00
_cell.angle_gamma   90.00
#
_symmetry.space_group_name_H-M   'P 1'
#
loop_
_entity.id
_entity.type
_entity.pdbx_description
1 polymer ?
#
loop_
_entity_poly.entity_id
_entity_poly.type
_entity_poly.pdbx_seq_one_letter_code
_entity_poly.pdbx_strand_id
1 'polypeptide(L)'
;RTYRGAFRVGDRVNVGETVGLVEDLKVMTTRVRTPKNEIVIIPNSNILNTDVVKYSHLAKTVGLLLHTSVSIGYDTPWRQVEAMLIQAAGRTERLNKEPAPFVLQTTMGDFSVEYQINAYCSDVSNLVQIYSDLHAHIQDVFNEYGVQIMSPAYIADPETAKLVPPELWHKDPAPKPE
;
A
#
# COMPACT_ATOMS: atom_id res chain seq x y z
N ARG A 1 -0.24 17.18 -33.06
CA ARG A 1 0.69 16.13 -32.59
C ARG A 1 -0.12 15.12 -31.79
N THR A 2 -0.27 13.91 -32.34
CA THR A 2 -0.96 12.80 -31.66
C THR A 2 -0.06 12.33 -30.52
N TYR A 3 -0.58 12.31 -29.30
CA TYR A 3 0.13 11.85 -28.10
C TYR A 3 0.33 10.32 -28.15
N ARG A 4 1.26 9.87 -28.98
CA ARG A 4 1.61 8.46 -29.11
C ARG A 4 2.92 8.21 -28.37
N GLY A 5 2.87 7.85 -27.07
CA GLY A 5 4.12 7.39 -26.46
C GLY A 5 4.21 7.29 -24.95
N ALA A 6 3.41 8.01 -24.14
CA ALA A 6 3.59 7.95 -22.69
C ALA A 6 3.01 6.67 -22.07
N PHE A 7 1.85 6.22 -22.53
CA PHE A 7 1.18 5.01 -22.04
C PHE A 7 0.32 4.34 -23.13
N ARG A 8 -0.13 3.14 -22.88
CA ARG A 8 -0.92 2.29 -23.80
C ARG A 8 -2.20 1.83 -23.12
N VAL A 9 -3.17 1.32 -23.90
CA VAL A 9 -4.32 0.60 -23.37
C VAL A 9 -3.83 -0.59 -22.54
N GLY A 10 -4.40 -0.74 -21.35
CA GLY A 10 -3.98 -1.73 -20.35
C GLY A 10 -2.90 -1.26 -19.37
N ASP A 11 -2.31 -0.08 -19.57
CA ASP A 11 -1.39 0.49 -18.57
C ASP A 11 -2.16 1.01 -17.35
N ARG A 12 -1.60 0.80 -16.16
CA ARG A 12 -2.05 1.48 -14.95
C ARG A 12 -1.31 2.80 -14.81
N VAL A 13 -2.07 3.87 -14.69
CA VAL A 13 -1.56 5.23 -14.66
C VAL A 13 -2.19 6.04 -13.54
N ASN A 14 -1.49 7.09 -13.12
CA ASN A 14 -2.07 8.21 -12.38
C ASN A 14 -1.92 9.46 -13.25
N VAL A 15 -3.03 10.13 -13.54
CA VAL A 15 -3.09 11.40 -14.29
C VAL A 15 -3.75 12.42 -13.37
N GLY A 16 -2.95 13.32 -12.79
CA GLY A 16 -3.44 14.22 -11.74
C GLY A 16 -3.98 13.45 -10.54
N GLU A 17 -5.28 13.57 -10.29
CA GLU A 17 -5.95 12.85 -9.18
C GLU A 17 -6.56 11.50 -9.61
N THR A 18 -6.51 11.16 -10.91
CA THR A 18 -7.16 9.95 -11.44
C THR A 18 -6.18 8.79 -11.53
N VAL A 19 -6.39 7.77 -10.70
CA VAL A 19 -5.64 6.52 -10.74
C VAL A 19 -6.50 5.41 -11.35
N GLY A 20 -6.00 4.70 -12.37
CA GLY A 20 -6.74 3.60 -12.97
C GLY A 20 -6.04 2.92 -14.13
N LEU A 21 -6.79 2.05 -14.82
CA LEU A 21 -6.35 1.37 -16.03
C LEU A 21 -6.81 2.15 -17.27
N VAL A 22 -5.91 2.35 -18.20
CA VAL A 22 -6.24 2.95 -19.51
C VAL A 22 -7.06 1.95 -20.31
N GLU A 23 -8.32 2.27 -20.59
CA GLU A 23 -9.22 1.43 -21.39
C GLU A 23 -9.17 1.77 -22.87
N ASP A 24 -9.13 3.06 -23.18
CA ASP A 24 -9.24 3.51 -24.56
C ASP A 24 -8.46 4.84 -24.75
N LEU A 25 -7.81 4.96 -25.88
CA LEU A 25 -7.02 6.14 -26.30
C LEU A 25 -7.59 6.67 -27.61
N LYS A 26 -8.38 7.74 -27.53
CA LYS A 26 -8.93 8.44 -28.70
C LYS A 26 -8.08 9.66 -29.06
N VAL A 27 -8.39 10.27 -30.20
CA VAL A 27 -7.65 11.46 -30.68
C VAL A 27 -7.71 12.62 -29.71
N MET A 28 -8.85 12.85 -29.06
CA MET A 28 -9.10 14.00 -28.19
C MET A 28 -9.21 13.63 -26.70
N THR A 29 -9.46 12.36 -26.39
CA THR A 29 -9.74 11.91 -25.01
C THR A 29 -9.10 10.57 -24.72
N THR A 30 -8.73 10.39 -23.45
CA THR A 30 -8.30 9.12 -22.87
C THR A 30 -9.34 8.64 -21.86
N ARG A 31 -9.70 7.36 -21.90
CA ARG A 31 -10.59 6.73 -20.93
C ARG A 31 -9.80 5.93 -19.93
N VAL A 32 -10.02 6.21 -18.65
CA VAL A 32 -9.35 5.52 -17.53
C VAL A 32 -10.42 4.91 -16.63
N ARG A 33 -10.33 3.59 -16.38
CA ARG A 33 -11.19 2.90 -15.42
C ARG A 33 -10.55 2.94 -14.04
N THR A 34 -11.26 3.52 -13.07
CA THR A 34 -10.83 3.58 -11.67
C THR A 34 -11.04 2.22 -10.97
N PRO A 35 -10.40 1.99 -9.80
CA PRO A 35 -10.66 0.80 -8.98
C PRO A 35 -12.12 0.66 -8.52
N LYS A 36 -12.88 1.74 -8.53
CA LYS A 36 -14.34 1.75 -8.23
C LYS A 36 -15.21 1.38 -9.43
N ASN A 37 -14.58 0.97 -10.55
CA ASN A 37 -15.25 0.63 -11.82
C ASN A 37 -15.96 1.83 -12.49
N GLU A 38 -15.47 3.03 -12.26
CA GLU A 38 -15.93 4.26 -12.91
C GLU A 38 -15.05 4.55 -14.13
N ILE A 39 -15.63 5.11 -15.18
CA ILE A 39 -14.89 5.58 -16.36
C ILE A 39 -14.68 7.08 -16.26
N VAL A 40 -13.44 7.49 -16.09
CA VAL A 40 -13.03 8.89 -16.17
C VAL A 40 -12.57 9.20 -17.60
N ILE A 41 -13.18 10.21 -18.21
CA ILE A 41 -12.81 10.68 -19.55
C ILE A 41 -11.95 11.93 -19.40
N ILE A 42 -10.67 11.80 -19.75
CA ILE A 42 -9.68 12.86 -19.60
C ILE A 42 -9.39 13.47 -20.98
N PRO A 43 -9.59 14.78 -21.18
CA PRO A 43 -9.14 15.44 -22.38
C PRO A 43 -7.62 15.30 -22.54
N ASN A 44 -7.14 14.95 -23.75
CA ASN A 44 -5.71 14.77 -23.98
C ASN A 44 -4.90 16.06 -23.79
N SER A 45 -5.54 17.22 -23.93
CA SER A 45 -4.93 18.53 -23.59
C SER A 45 -4.56 18.63 -22.10
N ASN A 46 -5.37 18.06 -21.21
CA ASN A 46 -5.08 18.04 -19.76
C ASN A 46 -3.90 17.13 -19.46
N ILE A 47 -3.80 16.00 -20.15
CA ILE A 47 -2.69 15.04 -19.99
C ILE A 47 -1.35 15.68 -20.39
N LEU A 48 -1.35 16.58 -21.40
CA LEU A 48 -0.15 17.28 -21.82
C LEU A 48 0.39 18.29 -20.80
N ASN A 49 -0.47 18.75 -19.90
CA ASN A 49 -0.16 19.78 -18.90
C ASN A 49 -0.13 19.22 -17.47
N THR A 50 -0.18 17.91 -17.32
CA THR A 50 -0.26 17.23 -16.01
C THR A 50 0.80 16.15 -15.95
N ASP A 51 1.40 15.95 -14.77
CA ASP A 51 2.31 14.83 -14.55
C ASP A 51 1.57 13.51 -14.66
N VAL A 52 2.19 12.57 -15.37
CA VAL A 52 1.66 11.22 -15.53
C VAL A 52 2.60 10.21 -14.89
N VAL A 53 2.11 9.51 -13.86
CA VAL A 53 2.83 8.39 -13.28
C VAL A 53 2.36 7.10 -13.93
N LYS A 54 3.29 6.37 -14.53
CA LYS A 54 3.02 5.06 -15.15
C LYS A 54 3.52 3.93 -14.25
N TYR A 55 2.59 3.25 -13.61
CA TYR A 55 2.91 2.13 -12.70
C TYR A 55 3.36 0.86 -13.44
N SER A 56 2.82 0.59 -14.62
CA SER A 56 3.08 -0.65 -15.36
C SER A 56 4.46 -0.74 -15.99
N HIS A 57 5.19 0.37 -16.11
CA HIS A 57 6.43 0.37 -16.90
C HIS A 57 7.54 -0.47 -16.25
N LEU A 58 7.81 -0.22 -14.97
CA LEU A 58 8.85 -0.93 -14.21
C LEU A 58 8.33 -2.19 -13.50
N ALA A 59 7.01 -2.34 -13.37
CA ALA A 59 6.42 -3.49 -12.69
C ALA A 59 6.77 -4.83 -13.34
N LYS A 60 7.02 -4.83 -14.66
CA LYS A 60 7.41 -6.03 -15.42
C LYS A 60 8.89 -6.40 -15.31
N THR A 61 9.71 -5.53 -14.74
CA THR A 61 11.15 -5.73 -14.58
C THR A 61 11.51 -5.97 -13.12
N VAL A 62 11.63 -4.90 -12.35
CA VAL A 62 12.00 -4.95 -10.92
C VAL A 62 10.76 -5.03 -10.02
N GLY A 63 9.61 -4.60 -10.50
CA GLY A 63 8.39 -4.40 -9.72
C GLY A 63 8.18 -2.94 -9.37
N LEU A 64 6.94 -2.62 -8.95
CA LEU A 64 6.61 -1.35 -8.33
C LEU A 64 6.93 -1.43 -6.84
N LEU A 65 7.59 -0.44 -6.28
CA LEU A 65 7.86 -0.36 -4.86
C LEU A 65 6.61 0.14 -4.13
N LEU A 66 5.95 -0.73 -3.38
CA LEU A 66 4.87 -0.39 -2.47
C LEU A 66 5.44 -0.04 -1.10
N HIS A 67 4.83 0.92 -0.43
CA HIS A 67 5.24 1.32 0.91
C HIS A 67 4.05 1.71 1.75
N THR A 68 4.12 1.42 3.04
CA THR A 68 3.18 1.92 4.05
C THR A 68 3.91 2.12 5.36
N SER A 69 3.39 3.02 6.20
CA SER A 69 4.04 3.38 7.46
C SER A 69 3.17 3.03 8.65
N VAL A 70 3.82 2.72 9.75
CA VAL A 70 3.22 2.55 11.08
C VAL A 70 4.03 3.33 12.10
N SER A 71 3.35 3.88 13.12
CA SER A 71 3.99 4.57 14.25
C SER A 71 4.00 3.66 15.47
N ILE A 72 5.17 3.43 16.06
CA ILE A 72 5.36 2.53 17.20
C ILE A 72 6.08 3.28 18.30
N GLY A 73 5.65 3.09 19.55
CA GLY A 73 6.27 3.70 20.72
C GLY A 73 7.73 3.28 20.93
N TYR A 74 8.49 4.10 21.65
CA TYR A 74 9.91 3.85 21.95
C TYR A 74 10.16 2.69 22.91
N ASP A 75 9.12 2.17 23.55
CA ASP A 75 9.14 1.00 24.43
C ASP A 75 9.32 -0.33 23.69
N THR A 76 9.08 -0.33 22.38
CA THR A 76 9.29 -1.52 21.54
C THR A 76 10.65 -1.44 20.83
N PRO A 77 11.50 -2.47 20.95
CA PRO A 77 12.79 -2.50 20.26
C PRO A 77 12.62 -2.40 18.73
N TRP A 78 13.33 -1.47 18.11
CA TRP A 78 13.21 -1.23 16.66
C TRP A 78 13.49 -2.48 15.80
N ARG A 79 14.41 -3.35 16.24
CA ARG A 79 14.72 -4.60 15.54
C ARG A 79 13.53 -5.57 15.55
N GLN A 80 12.73 -5.57 16.61
CA GLN A 80 11.50 -6.34 16.69
C GLN A 80 10.46 -5.78 15.72
N VAL A 81 10.30 -4.45 15.68
CA VAL A 81 9.37 -3.78 14.74
C VAL A 81 9.74 -4.10 13.30
N GLU A 82 11.02 -4.00 12.95
CA GLU A 82 11.52 -4.34 11.61
C GLU A 82 11.20 -5.79 11.24
N ALA A 83 11.49 -6.74 12.13
CA ALA A 83 11.21 -8.15 11.91
C ALA A 83 9.72 -8.44 11.72
N MET A 84 8.84 -7.79 12.52
CA MET A 84 7.39 -7.92 12.39
C MET A 84 6.86 -7.39 11.08
N LEU A 85 7.35 -6.23 10.62
CA LEU A 85 6.95 -5.66 9.32
C LEU A 85 7.40 -6.53 8.15
N ILE A 86 8.63 -7.07 8.20
CA ILE A 86 9.13 -8.01 7.19
C ILE A 86 8.30 -9.30 7.21
N GLN A 87 7.92 -9.80 8.38
CA GLN A 87 7.05 -10.97 8.49
C GLN A 87 5.66 -10.72 7.89
N ALA A 88 5.06 -9.55 8.13
CA ALA A 88 3.79 -9.15 7.53
C ALA A 88 3.87 -9.09 6.00
N ALA A 89 4.94 -8.48 5.47
CA ALA A 89 5.19 -8.46 4.04
C ALA A 89 5.35 -9.88 3.46
N GLY A 90 6.05 -10.77 4.19
CA GLY A 90 6.23 -12.17 3.80
C GLY A 90 4.93 -12.99 3.75
N ARG A 91 3.92 -12.63 4.56
CA ARG A 91 2.58 -13.23 4.54
C ARG A 91 1.72 -12.72 3.38
N THR A 92 2.07 -11.59 2.78
CA THR A 92 1.31 -10.98 1.69
C THR A 92 1.74 -11.61 0.36
N GLU A 93 0.95 -12.56 -0.15
CA GLU A 93 1.30 -13.44 -1.27
C GLU A 93 1.71 -12.73 -2.56
N ARG A 94 1.13 -11.55 -2.83
CA ARG A 94 1.36 -10.81 -4.08
C ARG A 94 2.57 -9.87 -4.05
N LEU A 95 3.26 -9.78 -2.91
CA LEU A 95 4.52 -9.08 -2.82
C LEU A 95 5.67 -9.97 -3.30
N ASN A 96 6.62 -9.36 -3.99
CA ASN A 96 7.80 -10.07 -4.46
C ASN A 96 8.68 -10.46 -3.26
N LYS A 97 9.24 -11.65 -3.29
CA LYS A 97 10.25 -12.09 -2.32
C LYS A 97 11.64 -11.59 -2.68
N GLU A 98 11.86 -11.36 -3.96
CA GLU A 98 13.09 -10.79 -4.53
C GLU A 98 12.72 -9.62 -5.45
N PRO A 99 13.30 -8.43 -5.27
CA PRO A 99 14.17 -8.05 -4.14
C PRO A 99 13.45 -8.13 -2.79
N ALA A 100 14.17 -8.48 -1.72
CA ALA A 100 13.62 -8.67 -0.39
C ALA A 100 12.95 -7.39 0.15
N PRO A 101 11.82 -7.48 0.85
CA PRO A 101 11.23 -6.35 1.57
C PRO A 101 12.22 -5.76 2.59
N PHE A 102 12.14 -4.45 2.78
CA PHE A 102 13.00 -3.74 3.74
C PHE A 102 12.22 -2.66 4.49
N VAL A 103 12.71 -2.30 5.66
CA VAL A 103 12.10 -1.30 6.55
C VAL A 103 13.00 -0.10 6.69
N LEU A 104 12.41 1.09 6.68
CA LEU A 104 13.08 2.36 6.96
C LEU A 104 12.45 3.01 8.20
N GLN A 105 13.26 3.59 9.06
CA GLN A 105 12.80 4.49 10.11
C GLN A 105 12.78 5.90 9.51
N THR A 106 11.60 6.42 9.22
CA THR A 106 11.44 7.67 8.45
C THR A 106 11.39 8.90 9.32
N THR A 107 10.85 8.76 10.54
CA THR A 107 10.67 9.90 11.44
C THR A 107 10.81 9.46 12.89
N MET A 108 11.53 10.25 13.70
CA MET A 108 11.55 10.13 15.14
C MET A 108 10.69 11.25 15.74
N GLY A 109 9.47 10.88 16.12
CA GLY A 109 8.50 11.80 16.72
C GLY A 109 8.64 11.91 18.24
N ASP A 110 7.81 12.75 18.85
CA ASP A 110 7.85 12.99 20.31
C ASP A 110 7.51 11.75 21.13
N PHE A 111 6.60 10.91 20.65
CA PHE A 111 6.09 9.73 21.36
C PHE A 111 6.26 8.42 20.60
N SER A 112 6.66 8.46 19.35
CA SER A 112 6.76 7.28 18.48
C SER A 112 7.83 7.46 17.42
N VAL A 113 8.27 6.33 16.87
CA VAL A 113 9.09 6.25 15.66
C VAL A 113 8.17 5.79 14.52
N GLU A 114 8.29 6.44 13.37
CA GLU A 114 7.61 6.02 12.15
C GLU A 114 8.47 5.02 11.36
N TYR A 115 7.93 3.83 11.15
CA TYR A 115 8.54 2.76 10.38
C TYR A 115 7.82 2.59 9.06
N GLN A 116 8.55 2.58 7.98
CA GLN A 116 8.01 2.37 6.64
C GLN A 116 8.48 1.02 6.11
N ILE A 117 7.55 0.10 5.88
CA ILE A 117 7.80 -1.14 5.14
C ILE A 117 7.75 -0.84 3.64
N ASN A 118 8.75 -1.34 2.92
CA ASN A 118 8.89 -1.22 1.48
C ASN A 118 9.00 -2.61 0.88
N ALA A 119 8.17 -2.90 -0.13
CA ALA A 119 8.16 -4.19 -0.79
C ALA A 119 7.86 -4.03 -2.28
N TYR A 120 8.52 -4.80 -3.13
CA TYR A 120 8.25 -4.80 -4.56
C TYR A 120 7.03 -5.63 -4.90
N CYS A 121 6.28 -5.21 -5.93
CA CYS A 121 5.12 -5.89 -6.45
C CYS A 121 5.10 -5.83 -7.98
N SER A 122 4.88 -6.96 -8.62
CA SER A 122 4.76 -7.06 -10.09
C SER A 122 3.32 -6.98 -10.58
N ASP A 123 2.34 -7.28 -9.70
CA ASP A 123 0.91 -7.17 -10.02
C ASP A 123 0.38 -5.77 -9.72
N VAL A 124 0.37 -4.92 -10.74
CA VAL A 124 -0.16 -3.55 -10.62
C VAL A 124 -1.68 -3.47 -10.82
N SER A 125 -2.34 -4.54 -11.20
CA SER A 125 -3.79 -4.54 -11.46
C SER A 125 -4.62 -4.43 -10.18
N ASN A 126 -4.13 -4.99 -9.07
CA ASN A 126 -4.82 -5.13 -7.80
C ASN A 126 -4.13 -4.39 -6.63
N LEU A 127 -3.46 -3.28 -6.88
CA LEU A 127 -2.70 -2.55 -5.85
C LEU A 127 -3.51 -2.24 -4.58
N VAL A 128 -4.78 -1.86 -4.73
CA VAL A 128 -5.66 -1.55 -3.59
C VAL A 128 -5.85 -2.77 -2.68
N GLN A 129 -6.06 -3.95 -3.28
CA GLN A 129 -6.20 -5.19 -2.52
C GLN A 129 -4.89 -5.60 -1.86
N ILE A 130 -3.77 -5.45 -2.56
CA ILE A 130 -2.45 -5.78 -2.00
C ILE A 130 -2.12 -4.91 -0.79
N TYR A 131 -2.42 -3.60 -0.86
CA TYR A 131 -2.28 -2.72 0.31
C TYR A 131 -3.19 -3.13 1.47
N SER A 132 -4.45 -3.49 1.17
CA SER A 132 -5.39 -3.96 2.18
C SER A 132 -4.89 -5.25 2.87
N ASP A 133 -4.42 -6.22 2.09
CA ASP A 133 -3.88 -7.48 2.60
C ASP A 133 -2.61 -7.23 3.45
N LEU A 134 -1.72 -6.36 2.99
CA LEU A 134 -0.53 -5.98 3.76
C LEU A 134 -0.89 -5.31 5.09
N HIS A 135 -1.87 -4.38 5.08
CA HIS A 135 -2.33 -3.73 6.30
C HIS A 135 -2.98 -4.72 7.28
N ALA A 136 -3.75 -5.69 6.78
CA ALA A 136 -4.32 -6.75 7.61
C ALA A 136 -3.22 -7.59 8.26
N HIS A 137 -2.24 -8.06 7.48
CA HIS A 137 -1.12 -8.85 8.01
C HIS A 137 -0.24 -8.05 8.99
N ILE A 138 -0.07 -6.73 8.78
CA ILE A 138 0.61 -5.88 9.76
C ILE A 138 -0.14 -5.89 11.10
N GLN A 139 -1.46 -5.67 11.09
CA GLN A 139 -2.25 -5.69 12.30
C GLN A 139 -2.19 -7.06 12.99
N ASP A 140 -2.33 -8.15 12.24
CA ASP A 140 -2.27 -9.51 12.76
C ASP A 140 -0.92 -9.78 13.45
N VAL A 141 0.19 -9.50 12.76
CA VAL A 141 1.54 -9.74 13.29
C VAL A 141 1.79 -8.91 14.54
N PHE A 142 1.44 -7.62 14.53
CA PHE A 142 1.65 -6.76 15.70
C PHE A 142 0.80 -7.21 16.90
N ASN A 143 -0.45 -7.65 16.66
CA ASN A 143 -1.31 -8.23 17.70
C ASN A 143 -0.74 -9.56 18.24
N GLU A 144 -0.23 -10.44 17.37
CA GLU A 144 0.40 -11.71 17.76
C GLU A 144 1.58 -11.51 18.72
N TYR A 145 2.40 -10.49 18.47
CA TYR A 145 3.56 -10.16 19.30
C TYR A 145 3.26 -9.19 20.45
N GLY A 146 2.00 -8.77 20.59
CA GLY A 146 1.59 -7.89 21.69
C GLY A 146 2.10 -6.46 21.58
N VAL A 147 2.35 -5.96 20.37
CA VAL A 147 2.87 -4.61 20.12
C VAL A 147 1.76 -3.71 19.61
N GLN A 148 1.55 -2.60 20.29
CA GLN A 148 0.53 -1.62 19.93
C GLN A 148 0.99 -0.71 18.80
N ILE A 149 0.15 -0.57 17.76
CA ILE A 149 0.30 0.47 16.74
C ILE A 149 -0.27 1.77 17.28
N MET A 150 0.51 2.84 17.26
CA MET A 150 0.13 4.14 17.83
C MET A 150 -0.85 4.90 16.92
N SER A 151 -1.80 5.60 17.55
CA SER A 151 -2.68 6.53 16.84
C SER A 151 -2.04 7.92 16.78
N PRO A 152 -2.15 8.65 15.67
CA PRO A 152 -1.65 10.03 15.60
C PRO A 152 -2.38 11.02 16.51
N ALA A 153 -3.60 10.71 16.97
CA ALA A 153 -4.39 11.51 17.92
C ALA A 153 -4.31 10.92 19.34
N TYR A 154 -3.11 10.76 19.84
CA TYR A 154 -2.85 10.13 21.13
C TYR A 154 -3.01 11.13 22.29
N ILE A 155 -3.84 10.80 23.28
CA ILE A 155 -4.01 11.58 24.52
C ILE A 155 -3.37 10.84 25.71
N ALA A 156 -3.64 9.56 25.86
CA ALA A 156 -3.02 8.66 26.83
C ALA A 156 -3.32 7.19 26.49
N ASP A 157 -2.39 6.29 26.82
CA ASP A 157 -2.67 4.86 26.81
C ASP A 157 -3.14 4.38 28.19
N PRO A 158 -4.01 3.37 28.25
CA PRO A 158 -4.26 2.66 29.50
C PRO A 158 -2.98 1.92 29.93
N GLU A 159 -2.88 1.59 31.23
CA GLU A 159 -1.76 0.82 31.78
C GLU A 159 -1.56 -0.54 31.10
N THR A 160 -2.61 -1.07 30.47
CA THR A 160 -2.57 -2.32 29.72
C THR A 160 -2.67 -2.04 28.22
N ALA A 161 -1.85 -2.73 27.42
CA ALA A 161 -1.84 -2.60 25.96
C ALA A 161 -3.23 -2.89 25.35
N LYS A 162 -3.66 -2.05 24.41
CA LYS A 162 -4.89 -2.24 23.63
C LYS A 162 -4.63 -3.26 22.51
N LEU A 163 -4.72 -4.53 22.87
CA LEU A 163 -4.52 -5.63 21.93
C LEU A 163 -5.85 -6.26 21.54
N VAL A 164 -5.92 -6.77 20.34
CA VAL A 164 -6.96 -7.72 19.94
C VAL A 164 -6.34 -9.12 20.03
N PRO A 165 -6.67 -9.90 21.07
CA PRO A 165 -6.11 -11.25 21.21
C PRO A 165 -6.58 -12.15 20.06
N PRO A 166 -5.79 -13.17 19.67
CA PRO A 166 -6.11 -14.06 18.55
C PRO A 166 -7.50 -14.69 18.62
N GLU A 167 -8.01 -14.94 19.83
CA GLU A 167 -9.33 -15.51 20.08
C GLU A 167 -10.47 -14.58 19.60
N LEU A 168 -10.21 -13.27 19.47
CA LEU A 168 -11.20 -12.29 19.03
C LEU A 168 -11.09 -11.92 17.54
N TRP A 169 -10.10 -12.42 16.82
CA TRP A 169 -9.90 -12.08 15.40
C TRP A 169 -11.06 -12.53 14.51
N HIS A 170 -11.69 -13.65 14.89
CA HIS A 170 -12.81 -14.24 14.18
C HIS A 170 -14.10 -14.23 15.01
N LYS A 171 -14.28 -13.16 15.80
CA LYS A 171 -15.54 -12.93 16.50
C LYS A 171 -16.61 -12.49 15.48
N ASP A 172 -17.83 -13.01 15.62
CA ASP A 172 -18.94 -12.66 14.73
C ASP A 172 -19.04 -11.15 14.47
N PRO A 173 -19.23 -10.72 13.20
CA PRO A 173 -19.48 -11.52 11.99
C PRO A 173 -18.23 -11.96 11.21
N ALA A 174 -17.02 -11.90 11.77
CA ALA A 174 -15.79 -12.27 11.05
C ALA A 174 -15.70 -13.79 10.86
N PRO A 175 -15.69 -14.33 9.62
CA PRO A 175 -15.57 -15.76 9.40
C PRO A 175 -14.17 -16.26 9.79
N LYS A 176 -14.10 -17.50 10.27
CA LYS A 176 -12.81 -18.19 10.46
C LYS A 176 -12.23 -18.54 9.09
N PRO A 177 -10.90 -18.47 8.91
CA PRO A 177 -10.27 -18.99 7.71
C PRO A 177 -10.57 -20.49 7.60
N GLU A 178 -10.87 -20.96 6.35
CA GLU A 178 -11.04 -22.36 6.01
C GLU A 178 -9.73 -23.12 6.14
#